data_c258de615ee3431552549a6d0d414355
#
_entry.id   c258de615ee3431552549a6d0d414355
#
_cell.length_a   1.000
_cell.length_b   1.000
_cell.length_c   1.000
_cell.angle_alpha   90.00
_cell.angle_beta   90.00
_cell.angle_gamma   90.00
#
_symmetry.space_group_name_H-M   'P 1'
#
loop_
_entity.id
_entity.type
_entity.pdbx_description
1 polymer ?
#
loop_
_entity_poly.entity_id
_entity_poly.type
_entity_poly.pdbx_seq_one_letter_code
_entity_poly.pdbx_strand_id
1 'polypeptide(L)'
;MTIKSTLPRCGPKGFTLIEIVMVLVLLGILAAVAVPKYFDLQEEAEKKVAVTIANELQARLNGEFAQFLLEGNACKDFLGKAGMPEKALMMIQEFNKELYSSKIGMGVVSEGDNTVYLDIYVNGNLKPQEGNKLTYPDCVK
;
A
#
# COMPACT_ATOMS: atom_id res chain seq x y z
N MET A 1 12.28 75.88 2.50
CA MET A 1 13.34 74.97 2.04
C MET A 1 12.73 73.60 1.87
N THR A 2 12.32 73.20 0.63
CA THR A 2 11.52 72.00 0.37
C THR A 2 12.44 70.95 -0.19
N ILE A 3 12.72 69.86 0.58
CA ILE A 3 13.57 68.76 0.18
C ILE A 3 12.69 67.78 -0.64
N LYS A 4 12.88 67.75 -1.97
CA LYS A 4 12.31 66.73 -2.84
C LYS A 4 13.16 65.43 -2.70
N SER A 5 12.67 64.45 -1.98
CA SER A 5 13.23 63.11 -1.99
C SER A 5 12.82 62.37 -3.26
N THR A 6 13.73 62.25 -4.19
CA THR A 6 13.59 61.41 -5.40
C THR A 6 13.99 59.97 -5.01
N LEU A 7 13.02 59.13 -4.72
CA LEU A 7 13.24 57.69 -4.59
C LEU A 7 13.53 57.10 -5.97
N PRO A 8 14.56 56.24 -6.12
CA PRO A 8 14.83 55.60 -7.39
C PRO A 8 13.73 54.57 -7.68
N ARG A 9 13.01 54.76 -8.79
CA ARG A 9 12.06 53.81 -9.31
C ARG A 9 12.84 52.61 -9.85
N CYS A 10 12.87 51.48 -9.11
CA CYS A 10 13.23 50.20 -9.66
C CYS A 10 12.18 49.82 -10.70
N GLY A 11 12.49 49.96 -11.98
CA GLY A 11 11.64 49.49 -13.07
C GLY A 11 11.48 47.99 -13.04
N PRO A 12 10.33 47.43 -13.43
CA PRO A 12 10.13 45.98 -13.53
C PRO A 12 11.14 45.40 -14.54
N LYS A 13 12.05 44.56 -14.05
CA LYS A 13 12.95 43.78 -14.91
C LYS A 13 12.10 42.65 -15.48
N GLY A 14 11.75 42.72 -16.76
CA GLY A 14 11.08 41.63 -17.49
C GLY A 14 12.09 40.51 -17.80
N PHE A 15 11.60 39.27 -17.82
CA PHE A 15 12.38 38.12 -18.28
C PHE A 15 12.65 38.22 -19.79
N THR A 16 13.82 37.78 -20.20
CA THR A 16 14.16 37.68 -21.62
C THR A 16 13.55 36.38 -22.20
N LEU A 17 13.20 36.39 -23.50
CA LEU A 17 12.67 35.21 -24.17
C LEU A 17 13.66 34.02 -24.08
N ILE A 18 14.96 34.29 -24.22
CA ILE A 18 16.00 33.27 -24.15
C ILE A 18 16.08 32.59 -22.75
N GLU A 19 15.87 33.37 -21.70
CA GLU A 19 15.88 32.86 -20.33
C GLU A 19 14.75 31.85 -20.09
N ILE A 20 13.55 32.14 -20.57
CA ILE A 20 12.43 31.21 -20.51
C ILE A 20 12.68 29.97 -21.35
N VAL A 21 13.17 30.10 -22.57
CA VAL A 21 13.48 28.97 -23.46
C VAL A 21 14.53 28.05 -22.85
N MET A 22 15.61 28.58 -22.26
CA MET A 22 16.64 27.78 -21.58
C MET A 22 16.05 27.00 -20.40
N VAL A 23 15.20 27.62 -19.59
CA VAL A 23 14.54 26.94 -18.46
C VAL A 23 13.65 25.81 -18.95
N LEU A 24 12.86 26.03 -20.00
CA LEU A 24 11.99 24.99 -20.56
C LEU A 24 12.78 23.80 -21.12
N VAL A 25 13.92 24.05 -21.79
CA VAL A 25 14.79 22.99 -22.29
C VAL A 25 15.38 22.18 -21.13
N LEU A 26 15.88 22.83 -20.08
CA LEU A 26 16.41 22.13 -18.90
C LEU A 26 15.33 21.31 -18.18
N LEU A 27 14.13 21.86 -18.01
CA LEU A 27 13.01 21.13 -17.41
C LEU A 27 12.60 19.94 -18.28
N GLY A 28 12.61 20.08 -19.60
CA GLY A 28 12.32 18.99 -20.53
C GLY A 28 13.30 17.81 -20.40
N ILE A 29 14.58 18.08 -20.29
CA ILE A 29 15.61 17.05 -20.08
C ILE A 29 15.43 16.36 -18.72
N LEU A 30 15.19 17.12 -17.67
CA LEU A 30 14.96 16.56 -16.32
C LEU A 30 13.69 15.72 -16.26
N ALA A 31 12.61 16.19 -16.90
CA ALA A 31 11.34 15.46 -16.95
C ALA A 31 11.49 14.13 -17.69
N ALA A 32 12.24 14.08 -18.79
CA ALA A 32 12.46 12.86 -19.57
C ALA A 32 13.08 11.71 -18.73
N VAL A 33 13.89 12.03 -17.71
CA VAL A 33 14.50 11.05 -16.82
C VAL A 33 13.66 10.79 -15.57
N ALA A 34 13.02 11.83 -15.02
CA ALA A 34 12.26 11.74 -13.77
C ALA A 34 10.96 10.98 -13.91
N VAL A 35 10.22 11.18 -15.02
CA VAL A 35 8.89 10.57 -15.22
C VAL A 35 8.93 9.04 -15.21
N PRO A 36 9.77 8.33 -16.00
CA PRO A 36 9.80 6.86 -15.96
C PRO A 36 10.20 6.34 -14.57
N LYS A 37 11.15 6.97 -13.89
CA LYS A 37 11.54 6.60 -12.54
C LYS A 37 10.40 6.71 -11.53
N TYR A 38 9.55 7.71 -11.69
CA TYR A 38 8.40 7.89 -10.80
C TYR A 38 7.39 6.74 -10.93
N PHE A 39 7.11 6.28 -12.14
CA PHE A 39 6.21 5.16 -12.37
C PHE A 39 6.78 3.84 -11.81
N ASP A 40 8.07 3.57 -12.01
CA ASP A 40 8.75 2.40 -11.45
C ASP A 40 8.64 2.36 -9.91
N LEU A 41 8.87 3.51 -9.25
CA LEU A 41 8.78 3.64 -7.79
C LEU A 41 7.35 3.45 -7.29
N GLN A 42 6.35 3.94 -8.04
CA GLN A 42 4.95 3.76 -7.69
C GLN A 42 4.57 2.27 -7.72
N GLU A 43 4.95 1.53 -8.76
CA GLU A 43 4.66 0.10 -8.87
C GLU A 43 5.32 -0.68 -7.72
N GLU A 44 6.57 -0.38 -7.39
CA GLU A 44 7.28 -1.02 -6.29
C GLU A 44 6.66 -0.70 -4.92
N ALA A 45 6.22 0.54 -4.73
CA ALA A 45 5.50 0.95 -3.53
C ALA A 45 4.17 0.19 -3.37
N GLU A 46 3.40 0.02 -4.45
CA GLU A 46 2.15 -0.73 -4.43
C GLU A 46 2.37 -2.22 -4.10
N LYS A 47 3.44 -2.85 -4.61
CA LYS A 47 3.82 -4.23 -4.23
C LYS A 47 4.12 -4.33 -2.74
N LYS A 48 4.87 -3.39 -2.18
CA LYS A 48 5.17 -3.34 -0.74
C LYS A 48 3.93 -3.15 0.12
N VAL A 49 2.98 -2.33 -0.32
CA VAL A 49 1.68 -2.17 0.36
C VAL A 49 0.95 -3.49 0.45
N ALA A 50 0.87 -4.27 -0.64
CA ALA A 50 0.22 -5.57 -0.65
C ALA A 50 0.85 -6.55 0.36
N VAL A 51 2.17 -6.65 0.39
CA VAL A 51 2.89 -7.49 1.35
C VAL A 51 2.68 -7.01 2.79
N THR A 52 2.63 -5.70 3.02
CA THR A 52 2.37 -5.14 4.35
C THR A 52 0.98 -5.52 4.86
N ILE A 53 -0.03 -5.47 3.99
CA ILE A 53 -1.39 -5.89 4.31
C ILE A 53 -1.45 -7.37 4.67
N ALA A 54 -0.80 -8.24 3.91
CA ALA A 54 -0.73 -9.66 4.22
C ALA A 54 -0.07 -9.92 5.58
N ASN A 55 1.01 -9.22 5.90
CA ASN A 55 1.69 -9.32 7.19
C ASN A 55 0.84 -8.80 8.35
N GLU A 56 0.09 -7.73 8.16
CA GLU A 56 -0.85 -7.20 9.16
C GLU A 56 -1.95 -8.23 9.47
N LEU A 57 -2.55 -8.83 8.43
CA LEU A 57 -3.55 -9.88 8.60
C LEU A 57 -2.95 -11.12 9.28
N GLN A 58 -1.72 -11.50 8.94
CA GLN A 58 -1.02 -12.60 9.61
C GLN A 58 -0.81 -12.33 11.09
N ALA A 59 -0.43 -11.10 11.45
CA ALA A 59 -0.25 -10.70 12.84
C ALA A 59 -1.57 -10.76 13.63
N ARG A 60 -2.66 -10.27 13.05
CA ARG A 60 -4.01 -10.36 13.66
C ARG A 60 -4.45 -11.80 13.84
N LEU A 61 -4.26 -12.64 12.81
CA LEU A 61 -4.60 -14.07 12.87
C LEU A 61 -3.84 -14.80 13.98
N ASN A 62 -2.55 -14.52 14.12
CA ASN A 62 -1.73 -15.10 15.18
C ASN A 62 -2.20 -14.62 16.57
N GLY A 63 -2.63 -13.38 16.71
CA GLY A 63 -3.21 -12.83 17.94
C GLY A 63 -4.51 -13.52 18.32
N GLU A 64 -5.44 -13.69 17.37
CA GLU A 64 -6.70 -14.41 17.59
C GLU A 64 -6.48 -15.87 17.95
N PHE A 65 -5.52 -16.52 17.28
CA PHE A 65 -5.14 -17.89 17.61
C PHE A 65 -4.60 -18.01 19.04
N ALA A 66 -3.71 -17.11 19.44
CA ALA A 66 -3.15 -17.08 20.79
C ALA A 66 -4.26 -16.86 21.84
N GLN A 67 -5.18 -15.93 21.59
CA GLN A 67 -6.31 -15.71 22.49
C GLN A 67 -7.21 -16.96 22.60
N PHE A 68 -7.51 -17.60 21.47
CA PHE A 68 -8.32 -18.83 21.42
C PHE A 68 -7.71 -19.95 22.28
N LEU A 69 -6.39 -20.13 22.25
CA LEU A 69 -5.68 -21.09 23.08
C LEU A 69 -5.71 -20.70 24.59
N LEU A 70 -5.59 -19.41 24.90
CA LEU A 70 -5.64 -18.91 26.27
C LEU A 70 -7.03 -19.12 26.90
N GLU A 71 -8.09 -19.14 26.11
CA GLU A 71 -9.45 -19.46 26.54
C GLU A 71 -9.63 -20.98 26.86
N GLY A 72 -8.59 -21.79 26.66
CA GLY A 72 -8.58 -23.24 26.94
C GLY A 72 -9.13 -24.10 25.80
N ASN A 73 -9.32 -23.54 24.63
CA ASN A 73 -9.78 -24.28 23.44
C ASN A 73 -8.66 -25.14 22.85
N ALA A 74 -9.03 -26.24 22.21
CA ALA A 74 -8.06 -27.08 21.55
C ALA A 74 -7.68 -26.51 20.18
N CYS A 75 -6.39 -26.61 19.82
CA CYS A 75 -5.86 -26.08 18.55
C CYS A 75 -6.67 -26.51 17.33
N LYS A 76 -7.08 -27.77 17.26
CA LYS A 76 -7.89 -28.36 16.17
C LYS A 76 -9.23 -27.67 15.95
N ASP A 77 -9.79 -27.07 17.00
CA ASP A 77 -11.12 -26.43 16.94
C ASP A 77 -11.02 -25.01 16.37
N PHE A 78 -9.81 -24.45 16.24
CA PHE A 78 -9.56 -23.17 15.58
C PHE A 78 -9.76 -23.26 14.07
N LEU A 79 -9.38 -24.38 13.48
CA LEU A 79 -9.61 -24.69 12.08
C LEU A 79 -11.05 -25.20 11.96
N GLY A 80 -11.97 -24.41 11.43
CA GLY A 80 -13.34 -24.81 11.21
C GLY A 80 -13.46 -26.06 10.32
N LYS A 81 -14.69 -26.56 10.12
CA LYS A 81 -14.98 -27.77 9.31
C LYS A 81 -14.47 -27.72 7.86
N ALA A 82 -14.14 -26.55 7.36
CA ALA A 82 -13.63 -26.33 6.00
C ALA A 82 -12.09 -26.16 5.94
N GLY A 83 -11.38 -26.39 7.06
CA GLY A 83 -9.91 -26.23 7.09
C GLY A 83 -9.42 -24.78 7.17
N MET A 84 -10.34 -23.81 7.08
CA MET A 84 -10.03 -22.38 7.24
C MET A 84 -10.68 -21.86 8.53
N PRO A 85 -9.97 -21.07 9.36
CA PRO A 85 -10.58 -20.43 10.50
C PRO A 85 -11.73 -19.54 10.06
N GLU A 86 -12.93 -19.78 10.55
CA GLU A 86 -14.10 -18.94 10.27
C GLU A 86 -13.84 -17.48 10.66
N LYS A 87 -13.07 -17.28 11.74
CA LYS A 87 -12.58 -15.98 12.18
C LYS A 87 -11.65 -15.33 11.14
N ALA A 88 -10.80 -16.08 10.42
CA ALA A 88 -9.93 -15.50 9.40
C ALA A 88 -10.71 -14.90 8.24
N LEU A 89 -11.79 -15.56 7.81
CA LEU A 89 -12.70 -15.02 6.78
C LEU A 89 -13.38 -13.74 7.26
N MET A 90 -13.90 -13.73 8.50
CA MET A 90 -14.52 -12.53 9.08
C MET A 90 -13.51 -11.36 9.17
N MET A 91 -12.28 -11.63 9.60
CA MET A 91 -11.22 -10.64 9.67
C MET A 91 -10.88 -10.07 8.30
N ILE A 92 -10.76 -10.92 7.27
CA ILE A 92 -10.52 -10.47 5.89
C ILE A 92 -11.68 -9.60 5.39
N GLN A 93 -12.93 -9.96 5.71
CA GLN A 93 -14.10 -9.18 5.32
C GLN A 93 -14.16 -7.83 6.04
N GLU A 94 -13.87 -7.79 7.34
CA GLU A 94 -13.86 -6.57 8.13
C GLU A 94 -12.73 -5.65 7.69
N PHE A 95 -11.54 -6.18 7.50
CA PHE A 95 -10.38 -5.45 7.01
C PHE A 95 -10.61 -4.92 5.58
N ASN A 96 -11.24 -5.71 4.73
CA ASN A 96 -11.63 -5.30 3.38
C ASN A 96 -12.62 -4.12 3.43
N LYS A 97 -13.56 -4.12 4.36
CA LYS A 97 -14.50 -3.02 4.57
C LYS A 97 -13.81 -1.74 5.04
N GLU A 98 -12.81 -1.87 5.91
CA GLU A 98 -12.01 -0.74 6.39
C GLU A 98 -11.14 -0.13 5.28
N LEU A 99 -10.55 -0.98 4.42
CA LEU A 99 -9.69 -0.57 3.31
C LEU A 99 -10.43 -0.13 2.04
N TYR A 100 -11.70 -0.49 1.88
CA TYR A 100 -12.46 -0.22 0.65
C TYR A 100 -12.57 1.26 0.31
N SER A 101 -12.39 2.15 1.30
CA SER A 101 -12.30 3.59 1.08
C SER A 101 -10.98 4.03 0.42
N SER A 102 -9.95 3.18 0.43
CA SER A 102 -8.58 3.50 -0.02
C SER A 102 -8.17 2.86 -1.35
N LYS A 103 -9.13 2.36 -2.15
CA LYS A 103 -8.89 1.67 -3.44
C LYS A 103 -8.05 0.38 -3.28
N ILE A 104 -8.11 -0.25 -2.13
CA ILE A 104 -7.49 -1.55 -1.86
C ILE A 104 -8.61 -2.55 -1.69
N GLY A 105 -8.49 -3.70 -2.33
CA GLY A 105 -9.43 -4.81 -2.22
C GLY A 105 -8.68 -6.11 -2.01
N MET A 106 -9.32 -7.07 -1.34
CA MET A 106 -8.77 -8.40 -1.14
C MET A 106 -9.80 -9.47 -1.45
N GLY A 107 -9.31 -10.59 -2.00
CA GLY A 107 -10.06 -11.82 -2.21
C GLY A 107 -9.28 -13.03 -1.75
N VAL A 108 -9.97 -14.08 -1.36
CA VAL A 108 -9.38 -15.40 -1.09
C VAL A 108 -9.40 -16.18 -2.39
N VAL A 109 -8.24 -16.69 -2.85
CA VAL A 109 -8.13 -17.34 -4.14
C VAL A 109 -8.01 -18.84 -4.02
N SER A 110 -7.25 -19.32 -3.05
CA SER A 110 -6.93 -20.74 -2.93
C SER A 110 -6.62 -21.11 -1.49
N GLU A 111 -7.02 -22.29 -1.12
CA GLU A 111 -6.63 -22.96 0.10
C GLU A 111 -5.59 -24.02 -0.24
N GLY A 112 -4.46 -24.00 0.43
CA GLY A 112 -3.45 -25.05 0.41
C GLY A 112 -3.29 -25.62 1.81
N ASP A 113 -2.31 -26.50 2.00
CA ASP A 113 -1.97 -27.08 3.29
C ASP A 113 -1.63 -25.95 4.31
N ASN A 114 -2.57 -25.63 5.19
CA ASN A 114 -2.46 -24.59 6.22
C ASN A 114 -2.11 -23.18 5.69
N THR A 115 -2.40 -22.91 4.42
CA THR A 115 -2.09 -21.60 3.78
C THR A 115 -3.27 -21.11 2.98
N VAL A 116 -3.60 -19.84 3.14
CA VAL A 116 -4.54 -19.11 2.28
C VAL A 116 -3.79 -18.09 1.45
N TYR A 117 -4.01 -18.13 0.16
CA TYR A 117 -3.48 -17.14 -0.77
C TYR A 117 -4.49 -16.00 -0.94
N LEU A 118 -3.97 -14.79 -0.89
CA LEU A 118 -4.78 -13.57 -1.01
C LEU A 118 -4.54 -12.89 -2.36
N ASP A 119 -5.61 -12.58 -3.07
CA ASP A 119 -5.57 -11.59 -4.14
C ASP A 119 -5.69 -10.20 -3.53
N ILE A 120 -4.63 -9.43 -3.58
CA ILE A 120 -4.60 -8.05 -3.09
C ILE A 120 -4.56 -7.10 -4.27
N TYR A 121 -5.56 -6.22 -4.34
CA TYR A 121 -5.68 -5.20 -5.37
C TYR A 121 -5.30 -3.84 -4.78
N VAL A 122 -4.41 -3.13 -5.44
CA VAL A 122 -4.05 -1.76 -5.08
C VAL A 122 -4.32 -0.87 -6.30
N ASN A 123 -5.13 0.16 -6.14
CA ASN A 123 -5.62 1.02 -7.22
C ASN A 123 -6.31 0.24 -8.37
N GLY A 124 -6.97 -0.88 -8.05
CA GLY A 124 -7.62 -1.76 -9.02
C GLY A 124 -6.69 -2.73 -9.75
N ASN A 125 -5.40 -2.70 -9.49
CA ASN A 125 -4.42 -3.62 -10.07
C ASN A 125 -4.12 -4.77 -9.11
N LEU A 126 -4.24 -6.00 -9.61
CA LEU A 126 -3.85 -7.19 -8.88
C LEU A 126 -2.33 -7.18 -8.62
N LYS A 127 -1.92 -7.40 -7.38
CA LYS A 127 -0.52 -7.50 -7.01
C LYS A 127 -0.07 -8.96 -6.95
N PRO A 128 1.22 -9.23 -7.24
CA PRO A 128 1.74 -10.61 -7.25
C PRO A 128 1.43 -11.34 -5.95
N GLN A 129 1.10 -12.63 -6.04
CA GLN A 129 0.77 -13.47 -4.88
C GLN A 129 1.98 -13.82 -4.02
N GLU A 130 3.19 -13.60 -4.51
CA GLU A 130 4.43 -13.84 -3.76
C GLU A 130 4.47 -12.93 -2.52
N GLY A 131 4.27 -13.53 -1.35
CA GLY A 131 4.15 -12.83 -0.06
C GLY A 131 2.73 -12.49 0.38
N ASN A 132 1.73 -12.61 -0.49
CA ASN A 132 0.32 -12.36 -0.15
C ASN A 132 -0.34 -13.65 0.36
N LYS A 133 0.18 -14.22 1.44
CA LYS A 133 -0.31 -15.47 2.00
C LYS A 133 -0.50 -15.36 3.50
N LEU A 134 -1.51 -16.05 4.01
CA LEU A 134 -1.73 -16.30 5.44
C LEU A 134 -1.42 -17.77 5.72
N THR A 135 -0.68 -18.01 6.78
CA THR A 135 -0.34 -19.37 7.22
C THR A 135 -0.94 -19.60 8.59
N TYR A 136 -1.63 -20.71 8.79
CA TYR A 136 -2.14 -21.10 10.10
C TYR A 136 -1.23 -22.13 10.76
N PRO A 137 -1.28 -22.22 12.10
CA PRO A 137 -0.55 -23.25 12.79
C PRO A 137 -1.06 -24.64 12.40
N ASP A 138 -0.14 -25.56 12.22
CA ASP A 138 -0.45 -26.97 12.03
C ASP A 138 -0.88 -27.57 13.37
N CYS A 139 -2.18 -27.82 13.49
CA CYS A 139 -2.77 -28.43 14.69
C CYS A 139 -2.82 -29.97 14.63
N VAL A 140 -2.26 -30.54 13.59
CA VAL A 140 -2.24 -31.99 13.37
C VAL A 140 -0.94 -32.59 13.91
N LYS A 141 -0.94 -32.86 15.20
CA LYS A 141 -0.06 -33.90 15.82
C LYS A 141 -0.71 -34.46 17.06
#